data_b8ba065e10de2e07d66b8a72930a0f3e
#
_entry.id   b8ba065e10de2e07d66b8a72930a0f3e
#
_cell.length_a   1.000
_cell.length_b   1.000
_cell.length_c   1.000
_cell.angle_alpha   90.00
_cell.angle_beta   90.00
_cell.angle_gamma   90.00
#
_symmetry.space_group_name_H-M   'P 1'
#
loop_
_entity.id
_entity.type
_entity.pdbx_description
1 polymer ?
#
loop_
_entity_poly.entity_id
_entity_poly.type
_entity_poly.pdbx_seq_one_letter_code
_entity_poly.pdbx_strand_id
1 'polypeptide(L)'
;MSIESIVDFSEATTAAERFTPAAQKILKGEPNQTVYNHYNSPCGQLNAGVWEGEVGQWKVNYTEHEYCEIVQGVSVLRDQEGKSKTLRAGDRFVIPAGFKGTWEVLEACRKIYVVFEQKA
;
A
#
# COMPACT_ATOMS: atom_id res chain seq x y z
N MET A 1 -22.03 18.89 -8.01
CA MET A 1 -21.40 18.10 -6.95
C MET A 1 -21.25 18.97 -5.71
N SER A 2 -21.55 18.45 -4.55
CA SER A 2 -21.54 19.21 -3.29
C SER A 2 -20.33 18.88 -2.44
N ILE A 3 -20.13 19.62 -1.36
CA ILE A 3 -19.05 19.38 -0.41
C ILE A 3 -19.14 17.97 0.21
N GLU A 4 -20.37 17.42 0.30
CA GLU A 4 -20.59 16.07 0.82
C GLU A 4 -20.03 14.98 -0.08
N SER A 5 -19.67 15.31 -1.32
CA SER A 5 -19.00 14.37 -2.23
C SER A 5 -17.53 14.20 -1.93
N ILE A 6 -16.95 15.07 -1.11
CA ILE A 6 -15.55 14.94 -0.70
C ILE A 6 -15.44 13.77 0.27
N VAL A 7 -14.46 12.89 0.01
CA VAL A 7 -14.19 11.75 0.89
C VAL A 7 -13.10 12.16 1.86
N ASP A 8 -13.46 12.28 3.14
CA ASP A 8 -12.53 12.63 4.21
C ASP A 8 -12.14 11.34 4.94
N PHE A 9 -10.89 10.96 4.87
CA PHE A 9 -10.40 9.70 5.46
C PHE A 9 -10.60 9.65 6.97
N SER A 10 -10.55 10.79 7.65
CA SER A 10 -10.73 10.84 9.10
C SER A 10 -12.17 10.63 9.54
N GLU A 11 -13.13 10.85 8.63
CA GLU A 11 -14.56 10.69 8.91
C GLU A 11 -15.14 9.43 8.28
N ALA A 12 -14.35 8.74 7.44
CA ALA A 12 -14.84 7.58 6.71
C ALA A 12 -15.10 6.40 7.66
N THR A 13 -16.17 5.65 7.36
CA THR A 13 -16.57 4.47 8.13
C THR A 13 -16.36 3.18 7.34
N THR A 14 -15.35 3.18 6.48
CA THR A 14 -15.04 2.05 5.61
C THR A 14 -14.67 0.82 6.43
N ALA A 15 -15.25 -0.34 6.08
CA ALA A 15 -14.91 -1.60 6.72
C ALA A 15 -13.49 -2.01 6.33
N ALA A 16 -12.78 -2.60 7.31
CA ALA A 16 -11.43 -3.11 7.07
C ALA A 16 -11.48 -4.40 6.25
N GLU A 17 -10.57 -4.53 5.29
CA GLU A 17 -10.30 -5.79 4.61
C GLU A 17 -8.97 -6.32 5.11
N ARG A 18 -8.97 -7.55 5.60
CA ARG A 18 -7.76 -8.21 6.09
C ARG A 18 -7.37 -9.32 5.16
N PHE A 19 -6.08 -9.43 4.88
CA PHE A 19 -5.55 -10.47 4.00
C PHE A 19 -4.10 -10.73 4.31
N THR A 20 -3.60 -11.86 3.79
CA THR A 20 -2.20 -12.24 3.88
C THR A 20 -1.73 -12.57 2.47
N PRO A 21 -0.49 -12.23 2.09
CA PRO A 21 0.03 -12.64 0.78
C PRO A 21 -0.04 -14.15 0.61
N ALA A 22 -0.12 -14.61 -0.64
CA ALA A 22 -0.05 -16.04 -0.94
C ALA A 22 1.22 -16.63 -0.33
N ALA A 23 1.11 -17.84 0.23
CA ALA A 23 2.21 -18.47 0.98
C ALA A 23 3.53 -18.50 0.20
N GLN A 24 3.48 -18.75 -1.11
CA GLN A 24 4.69 -18.79 -1.94
C GLN A 24 5.37 -17.44 -2.12
N LYS A 25 4.71 -16.35 -1.79
CA LYS A 25 5.28 -15.01 -1.86
C LYS A 25 5.93 -14.58 -0.54
N ILE A 26 5.59 -15.23 0.56
CA ILE A 26 6.08 -14.84 1.88
C ILE A 26 7.52 -15.30 2.05
N LEU A 27 8.40 -14.39 2.44
CA LEU A 27 9.81 -14.65 2.70
C LEU A 27 10.12 -14.70 4.19
N LYS A 28 9.40 -13.93 5.01
CA LYS A 28 9.58 -13.88 6.47
C LYS A 28 8.26 -13.62 7.17
N GLY A 29 8.07 -14.23 8.33
CA GLY A 29 7.01 -13.92 9.27
C GLY A 29 5.61 -14.20 8.78
N GLU A 30 4.66 -13.51 9.40
CA GLU A 30 3.25 -13.56 9.02
C GLU A 30 2.80 -12.14 8.68
N PRO A 31 3.10 -11.65 7.46
CA PRO A 31 2.82 -10.26 7.07
C PRO A 31 1.35 -10.03 6.77
N ASN A 32 0.52 -10.13 7.79
CA ASN A 32 -0.90 -9.83 7.67
C ASN A 32 -1.09 -8.35 7.36
N GLN A 33 -2.04 -8.04 6.49
CA GLN A 33 -2.30 -6.69 6.02
C GLN A 33 -3.75 -6.32 6.23
N THR A 34 -3.98 -5.02 6.39
CA THR A 34 -5.34 -4.47 6.54
C THR A 34 -5.44 -3.27 5.61
N VAL A 35 -6.53 -3.21 4.84
CA VAL A 35 -6.81 -2.11 3.93
C VAL A 35 -8.15 -1.48 4.26
N TYR A 36 -8.15 -0.15 4.32
CA TYR A 36 -9.36 0.67 4.39
C TYR A 36 -9.44 1.44 3.08
N ASN A 37 -10.10 0.87 2.08
CA ASN A 37 -10.19 1.50 0.76
C ASN A 37 -11.33 2.50 0.74
N HIS A 38 -11.02 3.76 1.06
CA HIS A 38 -12.00 4.81 1.27
C HIS A 38 -12.64 5.34 -0.02
N TYR A 39 -11.95 5.22 -1.14
CA TYR A 39 -12.44 5.77 -2.39
C TYR A 39 -12.12 4.88 -3.58
N ASN A 40 -13.12 4.69 -4.45
CA ASN A 40 -12.97 4.07 -5.77
C ASN A 40 -13.56 5.05 -6.78
N SER A 41 -12.81 5.37 -7.85
CA SER A 41 -13.36 6.16 -8.92
C SER A 41 -14.43 5.36 -9.67
N PRO A 42 -15.42 6.01 -10.33
CA PRO A 42 -16.47 5.30 -11.05
C PRO A 42 -15.93 4.33 -12.11
N CYS A 43 -14.83 4.67 -12.79
CA CYS A 43 -14.20 3.77 -13.77
C CYS A 43 -13.39 2.64 -13.13
N GLY A 44 -13.20 2.68 -11.81
CA GLY A 44 -12.46 1.67 -11.07
C GLY A 44 -10.94 1.71 -11.22
N GLN A 45 -10.41 2.71 -11.93
CA GLN A 45 -8.96 2.80 -12.19
C GLN A 45 -8.20 3.51 -11.08
N LEU A 46 -8.87 4.36 -10.28
CA LEU A 46 -8.26 5.09 -9.18
C LEU A 46 -8.85 4.64 -7.85
N ASN A 47 -8.01 4.29 -6.90
CA ASN A 47 -8.41 3.91 -5.55
C ASN A 47 -7.53 4.64 -4.55
N ALA A 48 -8.09 4.99 -3.40
CA ALA A 48 -7.34 5.68 -2.36
C ALA A 48 -7.81 5.23 -0.97
N GLY A 49 -6.89 5.14 -0.05
CA GLY A 49 -7.22 4.72 1.31
C GLY A 49 -6.02 4.62 2.21
N VAL A 50 -6.13 3.74 3.20
CA VAL A 50 -5.10 3.50 4.20
C VAL A 50 -4.77 2.02 4.22
N TRP A 51 -3.47 1.71 4.28
CA TRP A 51 -2.95 0.36 4.38
C TRP A 51 -2.15 0.22 5.67
N GLU A 52 -2.30 -0.93 6.31
CA GLU A 52 -1.51 -1.30 7.49
C GLU A 52 -0.88 -2.66 7.26
N GLY A 53 0.37 -2.83 7.69
CA GLY A 53 1.09 -4.09 7.57
C GLY A 53 1.79 -4.48 8.86
N GLU A 54 1.71 -5.78 9.19
CA GLU A 54 2.43 -6.36 10.30
C GLU A 54 3.82 -6.79 9.86
N VAL A 55 4.71 -6.99 10.83
CA VAL A 55 6.11 -7.39 10.58
C VAL A 55 6.16 -8.65 9.71
N GLY A 56 7.00 -8.61 8.70
CA GLY A 56 7.21 -9.70 7.75
C GLY A 56 7.75 -9.19 6.43
N GLN A 57 7.98 -10.11 5.51
CA GLN A 57 8.53 -9.78 4.18
C GLN A 57 7.86 -10.65 3.12
N TRP A 58 7.54 -10.03 1.98
CA TRP A 58 6.92 -10.74 0.85
C TRP A 58 7.33 -10.13 -0.49
N LYS A 59 7.17 -10.93 -1.52
CA LYS A 59 7.41 -10.50 -2.91
C LYS A 59 6.28 -9.62 -3.38
N VAL A 60 6.62 -8.55 -4.08
CA VAL A 60 5.65 -7.63 -4.68
C VAL A 60 5.87 -7.51 -6.18
N ASN A 61 4.78 -7.32 -6.91
CA ASN A 61 4.78 -7.03 -8.34
C ASN A 61 3.66 -6.01 -8.60
N TYR A 62 4.05 -4.79 -8.89
CA TYR A 62 3.09 -3.69 -9.06
C TYR A 62 2.63 -3.61 -10.51
N THR A 63 1.34 -3.86 -10.72
CA THR A 63 0.70 -3.66 -12.02
C THR A 63 0.08 -2.27 -12.12
N GLU A 64 0.04 -1.55 -11.01
CA GLU A 64 -0.52 -0.22 -10.88
C GLU A 64 0.54 0.76 -10.41
N HIS A 65 0.33 2.05 -10.68
CA HIS A 65 1.12 3.11 -10.08
C HIS A 65 0.58 3.37 -8.68
N GLU A 66 1.46 3.51 -7.71
CA GLU A 66 1.03 3.76 -6.33
C GLU A 66 1.77 4.95 -5.73
N TYR A 67 1.02 5.98 -5.32
CA TYR A 67 1.53 7.03 -4.46
C TYR A 67 1.38 6.57 -3.02
N CYS A 68 2.45 6.68 -2.23
CA CYS A 68 2.47 6.28 -0.83
C CYS A 68 2.95 7.40 0.06
N GLU A 69 2.34 7.52 1.22
CA GLU A 69 2.82 8.36 2.30
C GLU A 69 2.86 7.51 3.57
N ILE A 70 4.07 7.28 4.11
CA ILE A 70 4.23 6.53 5.35
C ILE A 70 3.87 7.44 6.52
N VAL A 71 2.96 6.98 7.38
CA VAL A 71 2.52 7.74 8.54
C VAL A 71 2.95 7.10 9.86
N GLN A 72 3.34 5.82 9.83
CA GLN A 72 3.78 5.10 11.01
C GLN A 72 4.63 3.90 10.63
N GLY A 73 5.63 3.59 11.45
CA GLY A 73 6.43 2.37 11.30
C GLY A 73 7.59 2.51 10.36
N VAL A 74 8.23 1.37 10.06
CA VAL A 74 9.41 1.30 9.20
C VAL A 74 9.26 0.12 8.27
N SER A 75 9.48 0.37 6.98
CA SER A 75 9.52 -0.67 5.95
C SER A 75 10.77 -0.53 5.10
N VAL A 76 11.13 -1.60 4.40
CA VAL A 76 12.22 -1.60 3.44
C VAL A 76 11.70 -2.16 2.13
N LEU A 77 11.87 -1.39 1.07
CA LEU A 77 11.53 -1.81 -0.29
C LEU A 77 12.83 -2.16 -1.00
N ARG A 78 12.90 -3.36 -1.61
CA ARG A 78 14.10 -3.83 -2.32
C ARG A 78 13.71 -4.19 -3.75
N ASP A 79 14.61 -3.85 -4.69
CA ASP A 79 14.43 -4.25 -6.10
C ASP A 79 15.05 -5.63 -6.34
N GLN A 80 14.96 -6.10 -7.59
CA GLN A 80 15.47 -7.41 -7.98
C GLN A 80 17.00 -7.49 -8.00
N GLU A 81 17.68 -6.34 -7.97
CA GLU A 81 19.15 -6.26 -7.91
C GLU A 81 19.66 -6.16 -6.48
N GLY A 82 18.77 -6.16 -5.49
CA GLY A 82 19.12 -6.08 -4.08
C GLY A 82 19.32 -4.66 -3.55
N LYS A 83 19.10 -3.65 -4.38
CA LYS A 83 19.12 -2.25 -3.91
C LYS A 83 17.89 -1.97 -3.09
N SER A 84 18.04 -1.20 -2.04
CA SER A 84 16.96 -0.99 -1.07
C SER A 84 16.73 0.48 -0.77
N LYS A 85 15.51 0.74 -0.30
CA LYS A 85 15.10 2.05 0.21
C LYS A 85 14.35 1.82 1.52
N THR A 86 14.83 2.46 2.59
CA THR A 86 14.13 2.42 3.87
C THR A 86 13.06 3.51 3.90
N LEU A 87 11.87 3.12 4.32
CA LEU A 87 10.68 3.96 4.31
C LEU A 87 10.25 4.21 5.75
N ARG A 88 10.14 5.48 6.14
CA ARG A 88 9.80 5.91 7.50
C ARG A 88 8.68 6.92 7.47
N ALA A 89 8.07 7.16 8.62
CA ALA A 89 7.02 8.18 8.75
C ALA A 89 7.49 9.52 8.17
N GLY A 90 6.66 10.11 7.33
CA GLY A 90 6.97 11.34 6.59
C GLY A 90 7.47 11.13 5.17
N ASP A 91 7.90 9.92 4.82
CA ASP A 91 8.35 9.64 3.46
C ASP A 91 7.15 9.57 2.50
N ARG A 92 7.32 10.20 1.35
CA ARG A 92 6.31 10.26 0.28
C ARG A 92 6.98 9.89 -1.03
N PHE A 93 6.38 8.96 -1.76
CA PHE A 93 7.01 8.42 -2.97
C PHE A 93 5.97 7.80 -3.89
N VAL A 94 6.38 7.55 -5.12
CA VAL A 94 5.59 6.82 -6.11
C VAL A 94 6.31 5.54 -6.48
N ILE A 95 5.59 4.43 -6.44
CA ILE A 95 6.06 3.15 -7.00
C ILE A 95 5.41 3.02 -8.37
N PRO A 96 6.19 3.09 -9.47
CA PRO A 96 5.62 2.95 -10.81
C PRO A 96 5.13 1.54 -11.09
N ALA A 97 4.14 1.42 -11.95
CA ALA A 97 3.71 0.13 -12.47
C ALA A 97 4.90 -0.57 -13.13
N GLY A 98 5.02 -1.87 -12.91
CA GLY A 98 6.13 -2.67 -13.41
C GLY A 98 7.23 -2.93 -12.38
N PHE A 99 7.18 -2.27 -11.23
CA PHE A 99 8.15 -2.54 -10.17
C PHE A 99 7.98 -3.95 -9.62
N LYS A 100 9.08 -4.67 -9.51
CA LYS A 100 9.15 -6.01 -8.91
C LYS A 100 10.24 -6.03 -7.87
N GLY A 101 9.96 -6.63 -6.72
CA GLY A 101 10.92 -6.72 -5.64
C GLY A 101 10.30 -7.31 -4.40
N THR A 102 10.69 -6.79 -3.24
CA THR A 102 10.14 -7.23 -1.95
C THR A 102 9.80 -6.03 -1.08
N TRP A 103 8.78 -6.20 -0.27
CA TRP A 103 8.41 -5.25 0.78
C TRP A 103 8.65 -5.96 2.11
N GLU A 104 9.42 -5.33 2.99
CA GLU A 104 9.64 -5.84 4.34
C GLU A 104 9.15 -4.81 5.36
N VAL A 105 8.27 -5.24 6.25
CA VAL A 105 7.84 -4.43 7.40
C VAL A 105 8.74 -4.78 8.57
N LEU A 106 9.53 -3.81 9.04
CA LEU A 106 10.40 -3.96 10.21
C LEU A 106 9.69 -3.59 11.50
N GLU A 107 8.85 -2.56 11.45
CA GLU A 107 7.98 -2.14 12.54
C GLU A 107 6.61 -1.91 11.95
N ALA A 108 5.55 -2.36 12.63
CA ALA A 108 4.19 -2.26 12.14
C ALA A 108 3.96 -0.93 11.42
N CYS A 109 3.59 -1.02 10.17
CA CYS A 109 3.62 0.11 9.24
C CYS A 109 2.21 0.51 8.83
N ARG A 110 2.02 1.83 8.68
CA ARG A 110 0.77 2.39 8.18
C ARG A 110 1.09 3.41 7.11
N LYS A 111 0.37 3.34 5.99
CA LYS A 111 0.55 4.31 4.91
C LYS A 111 -0.79 4.76 4.34
N ILE A 112 -0.80 5.97 3.82
CA ILE A 112 -1.87 6.46 2.96
C ILE A 112 -1.45 6.12 1.53
N TYR A 113 -2.39 5.60 0.72
CA TYR A 113 -2.10 5.24 -0.65
C TYR A 113 -3.11 5.84 -1.63
N VAL A 114 -2.62 6.11 -2.83
CA VAL A 114 -3.45 6.36 -4.00
C VAL A 114 -2.89 5.48 -5.12
N VAL A 115 -3.72 4.61 -5.66
CA VAL A 115 -3.31 3.71 -6.75
C VAL A 115 -4.08 4.02 -8.01
N PHE A 116 -3.38 3.93 -9.13
CA PHE A 116 -3.97 4.09 -10.45
C PHE A 116 -3.52 2.93 -11.33
N GLU A 117 -4.50 2.18 -11.86
CA GLU A 117 -4.23 1.11 -12.82
C GLU A 117 -4.98 1.42 -14.10
N GLN A 118 -4.23 1.69 -15.16
CA GLN A 118 -4.81 1.96 -16.46
C GLN A 118 -5.44 0.69 -17.03
N LYS A 119 -6.68 0.79 -17.46
CA LYS A 119 -7.41 -0.31 -18.10
C LYS A 119 -7.54 -0.01 -19.60
N ALA A 120 -7.36 -1.05 -20.40
CA ALA A 120 -7.48 -0.94 -21.84
C ALA A 120 -8.92 -0.66 -22.28
#